data_c1a611f59345306485bb310f20c62e72
#
_entry.id   c1a611f59345306485bb310f20c62e72
#
_cell.length_a   1.000
_cell.length_b   1.000
_cell.length_c   1.000
_cell.angle_alpha   90.00
_cell.angle_beta   90.00
_cell.angle_gamma   90.00
#
_symmetry.space_group_name_H-M   'P 1'
#
loop_
_entity.id
_entity.type
_entity.pdbx_description
1 polymer ?
#
loop_
_entity_poly.entity_id
_entity_poly.type
_entity_poly.pdbx_seq_one_letter_code
_entity_poly.pdbx_strand_id
1 'polypeptide(L)'
;MKNREKGNIPGFSNYYISRTGKLYSKFTGNWRLVKPAMKDNGYLSNSLVGDDGKRKNFYRHRLVASTYIPNPNHYPQVCHKDNDPENNRVSNLYWGTAKMNRGQCIEDKRFYFVGKERERKVNVELLISRYIEGIPRKDILEEFGISVGVLYKILRYNNIKLRK
;
A
#
# COMPACT_ATOMS: atom_id res chain seq x y z
N MET A 1 -30.07 -12.49 -9.66
CA MET A 1 -28.82 -11.84 -9.19
C MET A 1 -27.91 -11.64 -10.39
N LYS A 2 -27.65 -10.38 -10.80
CA LYS A 2 -26.84 -10.05 -11.98
C LYS A 2 -25.44 -10.67 -11.84
N ASN A 3 -25.00 -11.34 -12.91
CA ASN A 3 -23.70 -12.00 -13.07
C ASN A 3 -22.56 -10.97 -12.88
N ARG A 4 -22.19 -10.67 -11.62
CA ARG A 4 -20.97 -9.89 -11.33
C ARG A 4 -19.82 -10.82 -11.65
N GLU A 5 -18.97 -10.38 -12.56
CA GLU A 5 -17.77 -11.10 -13.00
C GLU A 5 -17.01 -11.65 -11.79
N LYS A 6 -17.16 -12.95 -11.57
CA LYS A 6 -16.49 -13.64 -10.47
C LYS A 6 -15.04 -13.84 -10.88
N GLY A 7 -14.11 -13.22 -10.18
CA GLY A 7 -12.69 -13.46 -10.37
C GLY A 7 -12.30 -14.79 -9.75
N ASN A 8 -12.26 -15.84 -10.57
CA ASN A 8 -11.78 -17.15 -10.15
C ASN A 8 -10.27 -17.09 -9.91
N ILE A 9 -9.81 -17.70 -8.82
CA ILE A 9 -8.39 -17.78 -8.48
C ILE A 9 -7.88 -19.13 -8.97
N PRO A 10 -6.96 -19.19 -9.95
CA PRO A 10 -6.46 -20.46 -10.48
C PRO A 10 -5.88 -21.36 -9.38
N GLY A 11 -6.29 -22.64 -9.34
CA GLY A 11 -5.88 -23.61 -8.33
C GLY A 11 -6.55 -23.45 -6.96
N PHE A 12 -7.61 -22.61 -6.86
CA PHE A 12 -8.38 -22.36 -5.63
C PHE A 12 -9.87 -22.26 -5.95
N SER A 13 -10.46 -23.34 -6.48
CA SER A 13 -11.85 -23.39 -7.00
C SER A 13 -12.92 -23.05 -5.96
N ASN A 14 -12.63 -23.26 -4.68
CA ASN A 14 -13.51 -22.90 -3.57
C ASN A 14 -13.48 -21.41 -3.18
N TYR A 15 -12.77 -20.58 -3.94
CA TYR A 15 -12.66 -19.15 -3.66
C TYR A 15 -12.91 -18.30 -4.90
N TYR A 16 -13.45 -17.12 -4.70
CA TYR A 16 -13.37 -16.04 -5.68
C TYR A 16 -13.04 -14.71 -5.00
N ILE A 17 -12.39 -13.84 -5.75
CA ILE A 17 -12.13 -12.47 -5.30
C ILE A 17 -12.93 -11.49 -6.17
N SER A 18 -13.48 -10.43 -5.57
CA SER A 18 -14.21 -9.39 -6.29
C SER A 18 -13.29 -8.28 -6.77
N ARG A 19 -13.72 -7.49 -7.76
CA ARG A 19 -13.02 -6.26 -8.20
C ARG A 19 -12.84 -5.22 -7.09
N THR A 20 -13.63 -5.30 -6.01
CA THR A 20 -13.50 -4.44 -4.82
C THR A 20 -12.55 -4.99 -3.76
N GLY A 21 -11.87 -6.11 -4.05
CA GLY A 21 -10.93 -6.75 -3.11
C GLY A 21 -11.60 -7.62 -2.04
N LYS A 22 -12.89 -7.93 -2.13
CA LYS A 22 -13.56 -8.84 -1.19
C LYS A 22 -13.37 -10.29 -1.63
N LEU A 23 -12.85 -11.13 -0.71
CA LEU A 23 -12.64 -12.56 -0.93
C LEU A 23 -13.83 -13.35 -0.37
N TYR A 24 -14.25 -14.36 -1.09
CA TYR A 24 -15.34 -15.24 -0.71
C TYR A 24 -14.92 -16.70 -0.83
N SER A 25 -15.46 -17.58 0.02
CA SER A 25 -15.24 -19.03 -0.01
C SER A 25 -16.55 -19.81 -0.04
N LYS A 26 -16.50 -21.05 -0.59
CA LYS A 26 -17.68 -21.93 -0.75
C LYS A 26 -17.51 -23.31 -0.09
N PHE A 27 -16.65 -23.47 0.91
CA PHE A 27 -16.45 -24.78 1.55
C PHE A 27 -17.71 -25.38 2.18
N THR A 28 -18.69 -24.55 2.54
CA THR A 28 -19.94 -24.98 3.19
C THR A 28 -21.14 -24.95 2.24
N GLY A 29 -20.92 -25.04 0.93
CA GLY A 29 -21.99 -24.99 -0.08
C GLY A 29 -22.41 -23.57 -0.50
N ASN A 30 -22.43 -22.59 0.41
CA ASN A 30 -22.79 -21.21 0.15
C ASN A 30 -21.58 -20.28 0.19
N TRP A 31 -21.58 -19.23 -0.65
CA TRP A 31 -20.54 -18.23 -0.67
C TRP A 31 -20.57 -17.36 0.58
N ARG A 32 -19.49 -17.35 1.32
CA ARG A 32 -19.31 -16.53 2.53
C ARG A 32 -18.12 -15.60 2.38
N LEU A 33 -18.24 -14.37 2.90
CA LEU A 33 -17.15 -13.41 2.95
C LEU A 33 -16.04 -13.91 3.88
N VAL A 34 -14.81 -13.93 3.39
CA VAL A 34 -13.62 -14.28 4.18
C VAL A 34 -12.99 -13.01 4.72
N LYS A 35 -12.94 -12.89 6.05
CA LYS A 35 -12.26 -11.77 6.70
C LYS A 35 -10.75 -11.88 6.48
N PRO A 36 -10.05 -10.78 6.16
CA PRO A 36 -8.59 -10.78 6.08
C PRO A 36 -7.96 -10.72 7.47
N ALA A 37 -6.70 -11.16 7.56
CA ALA A 37 -5.83 -10.82 8.68
C ALA A 37 -4.98 -9.60 8.29
N MET A 38 -4.88 -8.63 9.18
CA MET A 38 -3.94 -7.52 9.06
C MET A 38 -2.54 -8.03 9.42
N LYS A 39 -1.54 -7.70 8.59
CA LYS A 39 -0.13 -7.97 8.88
C LYS A 39 0.54 -6.75 9.49
N ASP A 40 1.66 -6.95 10.20
CA ASP A 40 2.43 -5.89 10.86
C ASP A 40 2.87 -4.76 9.92
N ASN A 41 2.98 -5.07 8.62
CA ASN A 41 3.31 -4.10 7.56
C ASN A 41 2.08 -3.37 7.01
N GLY A 42 0.89 -3.51 7.61
CA GLY A 42 -0.34 -2.86 7.21
C GLY A 42 -1.10 -3.51 6.04
N TYR A 43 -0.58 -4.59 5.45
CA TYR A 43 -1.25 -5.26 4.35
C TYR A 43 -2.26 -6.30 4.82
N LEU A 44 -3.38 -6.39 4.10
CA LEU A 44 -4.37 -7.44 4.29
C LEU A 44 -3.90 -8.76 3.66
N SER A 45 -4.03 -9.87 4.40
CA SER A 45 -3.67 -11.22 3.95
C SER A 45 -4.77 -12.24 4.20
N ASN A 46 -4.76 -13.32 3.43
CA ASN A 46 -5.63 -14.47 3.61
C ASN A 46 -4.86 -15.77 3.41
N SER A 47 -5.25 -16.79 4.17
CA SER A 47 -4.80 -18.17 3.98
C SER A 47 -5.86 -18.93 3.19
N LEU A 48 -5.48 -19.47 2.03
CA LEU A 48 -6.35 -20.23 1.15
C LEU A 48 -5.89 -21.69 1.11
N VAL A 49 -6.85 -22.61 1.00
CA VAL A 49 -6.59 -24.02 0.73
C VAL A 49 -6.77 -24.26 -0.75
N GLY A 50 -5.70 -24.69 -1.43
CA GLY A 50 -5.73 -24.99 -2.85
C GLY A 50 -6.52 -26.25 -3.17
N ASP A 51 -6.78 -26.47 -4.46
CA ASP A 51 -7.42 -27.68 -4.97
C ASP A 51 -6.54 -28.93 -4.72
N ASP A 52 -5.24 -28.71 -4.47
CA ASP A 52 -4.25 -29.71 -4.04
C ASP A 52 -4.29 -30.01 -2.52
N GLY A 53 -5.22 -29.43 -1.79
CA GLY A 53 -5.36 -29.53 -0.34
C GLY A 53 -4.32 -28.73 0.45
N LYS A 54 -3.34 -28.10 -0.19
CA LYS A 54 -2.28 -27.35 0.50
C LYS A 54 -2.72 -25.94 0.84
N ARG A 55 -2.32 -25.50 2.03
CA ARG A 55 -2.59 -24.15 2.51
C ARG A 55 -1.50 -23.20 2.06
N LYS A 56 -1.89 -22.04 1.48
CA LYS A 56 -0.99 -20.99 1.02
C LYS A 56 -1.49 -19.63 1.50
N ASN A 57 -0.54 -18.75 1.87
CA ASN A 57 -0.85 -17.39 2.32
C ASN A 57 -0.63 -16.41 1.17
N PHE A 58 -1.59 -15.50 1.01
CA PHE A 58 -1.56 -14.49 -0.04
C PHE A 58 -1.88 -13.12 0.55
N TYR A 59 -1.18 -12.09 0.08
CA TYR A 59 -1.62 -10.71 0.25
C TYR A 59 -2.84 -10.44 -0.64
N ARG A 60 -3.82 -9.74 -0.12
CA ARG A 60 -5.09 -9.49 -0.82
C ARG A 60 -4.91 -8.71 -2.11
N HIS A 61 -4.09 -7.64 -2.10
CA HIS A 61 -3.78 -6.87 -3.31
C HIS A 61 -3.18 -7.75 -4.41
N ARG A 62 -2.33 -8.72 -4.06
CA ARG A 62 -1.74 -9.64 -5.04
C ARG A 62 -2.77 -10.59 -5.65
N LEU A 63 -3.71 -11.09 -4.85
CA LEU A 63 -4.83 -11.91 -5.36
C LEU A 63 -5.67 -11.11 -6.35
N VAL A 64 -6.01 -9.87 -6.03
CA VAL A 64 -6.78 -8.99 -6.93
C VAL A 64 -6.00 -8.72 -8.21
N ALA A 65 -4.74 -8.31 -8.10
CA ALA A 65 -3.93 -7.97 -9.26
C ALA A 65 -3.72 -9.17 -10.19
N SER A 66 -3.36 -10.34 -9.64
CA SER A 66 -3.17 -11.56 -10.44
C SER A 66 -4.45 -12.05 -11.13
N THR A 67 -5.62 -11.73 -10.58
CA THR A 67 -6.90 -12.15 -11.15
C THR A 67 -7.42 -11.20 -12.23
N TYR A 68 -7.14 -9.89 -12.10
CA TYR A 68 -7.82 -8.89 -12.91
C TYR A 68 -6.91 -7.96 -13.71
N ILE A 69 -5.62 -7.89 -13.40
CA ILE A 69 -4.71 -6.93 -14.03
C ILE A 69 -3.66 -7.69 -14.84
N PRO A 70 -3.64 -7.58 -16.16
CA PRO A 70 -2.58 -8.16 -16.98
C PRO A 70 -1.20 -7.67 -16.57
N ASN A 71 -0.20 -8.57 -16.59
CA ASN A 71 1.19 -8.26 -16.27
C ASN A 71 2.14 -8.72 -17.38
N PRO A 72 2.05 -8.13 -18.60
CA PRO A 72 2.84 -8.58 -19.75
C PRO A 72 4.34 -8.36 -19.55
N ASN A 73 4.72 -7.39 -18.72
CA ASN A 73 6.12 -7.07 -18.41
C ASN A 73 6.67 -7.86 -17.22
N HIS A 74 5.90 -8.79 -16.62
CA HIS A 74 6.29 -9.61 -15.47
C HIS A 74 6.82 -8.78 -14.29
N TYR A 75 6.24 -7.61 -14.03
CA TYR A 75 6.65 -6.79 -12.89
C TYR A 75 6.43 -7.51 -11.56
N PRO A 76 7.42 -7.44 -10.64
CA PRO A 76 7.42 -8.26 -9.43
C PRO A 76 6.52 -7.73 -8.31
N GLN A 77 6.11 -6.46 -8.36
CA GLN A 77 5.37 -5.81 -7.29
C GLN A 77 3.97 -5.40 -7.74
N VAL A 78 3.03 -5.42 -6.78
CA VAL A 78 1.72 -4.78 -6.90
C VAL A 78 1.74 -3.55 -6.02
N CYS A 79 1.42 -2.40 -6.60
CA CYS A 79 1.44 -1.10 -5.95
C CYS A 79 0.02 -0.54 -5.81
N HIS A 80 -0.20 0.30 -4.78
CA HIS A 80 -1.44 1.03 -4.56
C HIS A 80 -1.26 2.47 -5.05
N LYS A 81 -2.16 2.98 -5.90
CA LYS A 81 -2.10 4.34 -6.44
C LYS A 81 -2.24 5.41 -5.36
N ASP A 82 -3.09 5.14 -4.36
CA ASP A 82 -3.33 6.03 -3.22
C ASP A 82 -2.40 5.76 -2.01
N ASN A 83 -1.48 4.79 -2.14
CA ASN A 83 -0.61 4.29 -1.08
C ASN A 83 -1.35 3.75 0.17
N ASP A 84 -2.66 3.47 0.09
CA ASP A 84 -3.41 2.82 1.15
C ASP A 84 -3.37 1.29 0.97
N PRO A 85 -2.70 0.54 1.85
CA PRO A 85 -2.55 -0.91 1.75
C PRO A 85 -3.87 -1.67 1.98
N GLU A 86 -4.90 -1.02 2.49
CA GLU A 86 -6.23 -1.60 2.69
C GLU A 86 -7.13 -1.43 1.47
N ASN A 87 -6.87 -0.45 0.61
CA ASN A 87 -7.66 -0.20 -0.59
C ASN A 87 -7.27 -1.11 -1.75
N ASN A 88 -7.73 -2.34 -1.70
CA ASN A 88 -7.41 -3.40 -2.67
C ASN A 88 -8.38 -3.45 -3.87
N ARG A 89 -8.97 -2.33 -4.27
CA ARG A 89 -9.80 -2.25 -5.50
C ARG A 89 -8.93 -2.36 -6.74
N VAL A 90 -9.40 -3.06 -7.78
CA VAL A 90 -8.70 -3.18 -9.07
C VAL A 90 -8.29 -1.83 -9.64
N SER A 91 -9.16 -0.81 -9.56
CA SER A 91 -8.88 0.54 -10.03
C SER A 91 -7.72 1.24 -9.35
N ASN A 92 -7.41 0.81 -8.10
CA ASN A 92 -6.36 1.36 -7.26
C ASN A 92 -5.02 0.62 -7.40
N LEU A 93 -5.01 -0.55 -8.03
CA LEU A 93 -3.83 -1.40 -8.11
C LEU A 93 -3.17 -1.33 -9.49
N TYR A 94 -1.85 -1.50 -9.51
CA TYR A 94 -1.07 -1.68 -10.73
C TYR A 94 0.17 -2.56 -10.47
N TRP A 95 0.67 -3.20 -11.53
CA TRP A 95 1.94 -3.91 -11.50
C TRP A 95 3.09 -2.93 -11.70
N GLY A 96 4.16 -3.05 -10.92
CA GLY A 96 5.29 -2.16 -11.01
C GLY A 96 6.59 -2.75 -10.47
N THR A 97 7.64 -1.93 -10.53
CA THR A 97 8.95 -2.20 -9.94
C THR A 97 9.12 -1.39 -8.66
N ALA A 98 10.13 -1.74 -7.84
CA ALA A 98 10.47 -0.94 -6.66
C ALA A 98 10.83 0.53 -7.03
N LYS A 99 11.44 0.74 -8.21
CA LYS A 99 11.77 2.09 -8.72
C LYS A 99 10.51 2.88 -9.05
N MET A 100 9.53 2.27 -9.73
CA MET A 100 8.25 2.91 -10.07
C MET A 100 7.46 3.25 -8.81
N ASN A 101 7.35 2.31 -7.86
CA ASN A 101 6.66 2.53 -6.59
C ASN A 101 7.29 3.66 -5.78
N ARG A 102 8.63 3.72 -5.75
CA ARG A 102 9.37 4.82 -5.10
C ARG A 102 9.14 6.14 -5.82
N GLY A 103 9.14 6.14 -7.17
CA GLY A 103 8.86 7.33 -7.99
C GLY A 103 7.48 7.91 -7.68
N GLN A 104 6.45 7.09 -7.61
CA GLN A 104 5.10 7.54 -7.27
C GLN A 104 5.01 8.12 -5.86
N CYS A 105 5.64 7.49 -4.86
CA CYS A 105 5.72 8.07 -3.51
C CYS A 105 6.36 9.45 -3.49
N ILE A 106 7.28 9.69 -4.42
CA ILE A 106 7.98 10.94 -4.60
C ILE A 106 7.07 12.00 -5.25
N GLU A 107 6.42 11.66 -6.35
CA GLU A 107 5.49 12.55 -7.08
C GLU A 107 4.29 12.96 -6.22
N ASP A 108 3.77 12.03 -5.43
CA ASP A 108 2.67 12.26 -4.48
C ASP A 108 3.09 13.09 -3.24
N LYS A 109 4.37 13.53 -3.17
CA LYS A 109 4.96 14.25 -2.03
C LYS A 109 4.76 13.54 -0.68
N ARG A 110 4.55 12.22 -0.70
CA ARG A 110 4.31 11.41 0.50
C ARG A 110 5.60 10.72 0.93
N PHE A 111 6.28 11.28 1.89
CA PHE A 111 7.44 10.64 2.50
C PHE A 111 6.99 9.67 3.60
N TYR A 112 7.01 8.37 3.31
CA TYR A 112 6.98 7.36 4.34
C TYR A 112 8.40 7.19 4.90
N PHE A 113 8.61 7.63 6.12
CA PHE A 113 9.83 7.30 6.84
C PHE A 113 9.73 5.87 7.36
N VAL A 114 10.52 4.97 6.77
CA VAL A 114 10.75 3.62 7.31
C VAL A 114 11.75 3.73 8.44
N GLY A 115 11.27 3.97 9.64
CA GLY A 115 12.02 3.93 10.89
C GLY A 115 11.09 3.40 11.99
N LYS A 116 11.61 3.01 13.15
CA LYS A 116 10.88 2.40 14.28
C LYS A 116 9.70 3.20 14.84
N GLU A 117 9.41 4.39 14.30
CA GLU A 117 8.25 5.22 14.63
C GLU A 117 7.25 5.19 13.47
N ARG A 118 6.42 4.17 13.52
CA ARG A 118 5.40 3.84 12.50
C ARG A 118 4.18 4.74 12.61
N GLU A 119 4.08 6.00 12.64
CA GLU A 119 2.73 6.60 12.60
C GLU A 119 2.63 8.13 12.49
N ARG A 120 3.69 8.86 12.21
CA ARG A 120 3.51 10.30 12.06
C ARG A 120 3.52 10.70 10.59
N LYS A 121 2.32 10.95 10.04
CA LYS A 121 2.17 11.67 8.77
C LYS A 121 2.65 13.11 8.98
N VAL A 122 3.87 13.40 8.55
CA VAL A 122 4.39 14.77 8.61
C VAL A 122 3.72 15.60 7.53
N ASN A 123 3.06 16.70 7.90
CA ASN A 123 2.60 17.68 6.94
C ASN A 123 3.81 18.43 6.37
N VAL A 124 4.28 17.98 5.21
CA VAL A 124 5.50 18.50 4.56
C VAL A 124 5.36 19.97 4.15
N GLU A 125 4.19 20.38 3.71
CA GLU A 125 3.93 21.78 3.28
C GLU A 125 4.03 22.72 4.47
N LEU A 126 3.39 22.38 5.59
CA LEU A 126 3.47 23.15 6.83
C LEU A 126 4.90 23.18 7.38
N LEU A 127 5.63 22.07 7.34
CA LEU A 127 7.02 22.00 7.78
C LEU A 127 7.91 22.93 6.96
N ILE A 128 7.75 22.94 5.63
CA ILE A 128 8.50 23.83 4.73
C ILE A 128 8.15 25.30 5.01
N SER A 129 6.87 25.63 5.19
CA SER A 129 6.42 26.97 5.55
C SER A 129 7.11 27.46 6.85
N ARG A 130 7.04 26.65 7.92
CA ARG A 130 7.73 26.94 9.20
C ARG A 130 9.24 27.18 9.03
N TYR A 131 9.87 26.35 8.19
CA TYR A 131 11.29 26.50 7.91
C TYR A 131 11.60 27.81 7.14
N ILE A 132 10.79 28.17 6.14
CA ILE A 132 10.96 29.40 5.35
C ILE A 132 10.66 30.65 6.21
N GLU A 133 9.67 30.61 7.07
CA GLU A 133 9.30 31.65 8.04
C GLU A 133 10.40 31.94 9.07
N GLY A 134 11.44 31.11 9.12
CA GLY A 134 12.57 31.33 10.01
C GLY A 134 12.43 30.68 11.39
N ILE A 135 11.40 29.89 11.64
CA ILE A 135 11.24 29.17 12.91
C ILE A 135 12.52 28.39 13.24
N PRO A 136 12.99 28.42 14.50
CA PRO A 136 14.17 27.70 14.93
C PRO A 136 14.06 26.19 14.64
N ARG A 137 15.17 25.58 14.20
CA ARG A 137 15.19 24.13 13.86
C ARG A 137 14.72 23.27 15.02
N LYS A 138 15.10 23.61 16.26
CA LYS A 138 14.70 22.87 17.45
C LYS A 138 13.17 22.77 17.55
N ASP A 139 12.49 23.87 17.36
CA ASP A 139 11.04 23.98 17.48
C ASP A 139 10.32 23.19 16.37
N ILE A 140 10.85 23.26 15.13
CA ILE A 140 10.33 22.44 14.01
C ILE A 140 10.49 20.94 14.31
N LEU A 141 11.65 20.52 14.85
CA LEU A 141 11.88 19.11 15.17
C LEU A 141 10.93 18.62 16.26
N GLU A 142 10.64 19.45 17.23
CA GLU A 142 9.72 19.16 18.33
C GLU A 142 8.25 19.15 17.84
N GLU A 143 7.82 20.20 17.10
CA GLU A 143 6.47 20.32 16.52
C GLU A 143 6.10 19.12 15.65
N PHE A 144 7.03 18.68 14.79
CA PHE A 144 6.78 17.57 13.86
C PHE A 144 7.26 16.20 14.36
N GLY A 145 7.94 16.13 15.51
CA GLY A 145 8.47 14.90 16.08
C GLY A 145 9.46 14.17 15.19
N ILE A 146 10.31 14.90 14.47
CA ILE A 146 11.27 14.36 13.49
C ILE A 146 12.72 14.61 13.90
N SER A 147 13.65 13.83 13.36
CA SER A 147 15.07 14.06 13.53
C SER A 147 15.61 15.11 12.55
N VAL A 148 16.77 15.71 12.87
CA VAL A 148 17.49 16.65 11.98
C VAL A 148 17.74 16.04 10.59
N GLY A 149 18.13 14.77 10.55
CA GLY A 149 18.38 14.07 9.29
C GLY A 149 17.13 13.98 8.40
N VAL A 150 15.96 13.77 9.02
CA VAL A 150 14.67 13.76 8.35
C VAL A 150 14.31 15.14 7.81
N LEU A 151 14.47 16.18 8.63
CA LEU A 151 14.23 17.56 8.21
C LEU A 151 15.06 17.91 6.97
N TYR A 152 16.38 17.69 7.02
CA TYR A 152 17.25 18.02 5.89
C TYR A 152 16.95 17.20 4.63
N LYS A 153 16.52 15.96 4.80
CA LYS A 153 16.09 15.12 3.67
C LYS A 153 14.84 15.70 2.99
N ILE A 154 13.86 16.14 3.77
CA ILE A 154 12.63 16.80 3.26
C ILE A 154 13.00 18.09 2.52
N LEU A 155 13.82 18.96 3.13
CA LEU A 155 14.21 20.24 2.53
C LEU A 155 14.97 20.07 1.21
N ARG A 156 15.99 19.19 1.18
CA ARG A 156 16.76 18.90 -0.04
C ARG A 156 15.87 18.34 -1.16
N TYR A 157 14.95 17.48 -0.78
CA TYR A 157 14.06 16.87 -1.75
C TYR A 157 13.10 17.88 -2.40
N ASN A 158 12.67 18.88 -1.64
CA ASN A 158 11.83 19.98 -2.13
C ASN A 158 12.65 21.17 -2.68
N ASN A 159 13.96 20.99 -2.92
CA ASN A 159 14.88 22.04 -3.41
C ASN A 159 14.92 23.31 -2.52
N ILE A 160 14.66 23.14 -1.22
CA ILE A 160 14.75 24.24 -0.26
C ILE A 160 16.20 24.43 0.18
N LYS A 161 16.72 25.64 0.01
CA LYS A 161 18.09 25.99 0.43
C LYS A 161 18.20 25.93 1.95
N LEU A 162 19.23 25.23 2.42
CA LEU A 162 19.48 25.14 3.87
C LEU A 162 19.97 26.48 4.42
N ARG A 163 19.40 26.89 5.54
CA ARG A 163 19.88 28.05 6.31
C ARG A 163 21.27 27.73 6.90
N LYS A 164 22.17 28.69 6.84
CA LYS A 164 23.51 28.61 7.44
C LYS A 164 23.42 28.62 8.98
#